data_84cbbb7e208fc625f59396cc3131ddfd
#
_entry.id   84cbbb7e208fc625f59396cc3131ddfd
#
_cell.length_a   1.000
_cell.length_b   1.000
_cell.length_c   1.000
_cell.angle_alpha   90.00
_cell.angle_beta   90.00
_cell.angle_gamma   90.00
#
_symmetry.space_group_name_H-M   'P 1'
#
loop_
_entity.id
_entity.type
_entity.pdbx_description
1 polymer ?
#
loop_
_entity_poly.entity_id
_entity_poly.type
_entity_poly.pdbx_seq_one_letter_code
_entity_poly.pdbx_strand_id
1 'polypeptide(L)'
;MKHIVLYDMDGTLTPPRETMEESLIPVLEKLSEVAEIGIVTGSNYDYLKQQIGLLLDHSIIRKKLHLLPCNGTKHYYPPSNNYEEHKLLSEVNMIDQLGRHKFQQLMLLLIQQQANFSNERFPLTGHFIDYRGSTINWCPIGRNAQPEDRQFFVDYDKSFSPTLREGLLNRLRHYASLTRIDNLTIKLGGDTSFDIFPQGWDKTFCLQHFPDYTHWFVGDRCGPNGNDKELYDLLKPKERAFTTEGPDETRILTGLILNAIKEI
;
A
#
# COMPACT_ATOMS: atom_id res chain seq x y z
N MET A 1 26.06 -2.04 10.86
CA MET A 1 25.29 -1.62 9.66
C MET A 1 23.89 -1.27 10.11
N LYS A 2 23.21 -0.24 9.54
CA LYS A 2 21.83 0.07 9.91
C LYS A 2 20.86 -0.80 9.10
N HIS A 3 19.85 -1.35 9.75
CA HIS A 3 18.83 -2.17 9.10
C HIS A 3 17.46 -1.52 9.24
N ILE A 4 16.61 -1.67 8.22
CA ILE A 4 15.19 -1.40 8.28
C ILE A 4 14.42 -2.59 7.71
N VAL A 5 13.39 -3.02 8.43
CA VAL A 5 12.47 -4.05 7.97
C VAL A 5 11.15 -3.38 7.60
N LEU A 6 10.82 -3.45 6.33
CA LEU A 6 9.60 -2.89 5.74
C LEU A 6 8.53 -3.97 5.67
N TYR A 7 7.35 -3.65 6.13
CA TYR A 7 6.18 -4.53 6.08
C TYR A 7 5.07 -3.90 5.28
N ASP A 8 4.42 -4.67 4.42
CA ASP A 8 3.06 -4.32 4.03
C ASP A 8 2.13 -4.43 5.25
N MET A 9 0.93 -3.89 5.14
CA MET A 9 -0.03 -3.84 6.25
C MET A 9 -1.11 -4.91 6.11
N ASP A 10 -2.04 -4.73 5.17
CA ASP A 10 -3.22 -5.57 4.99
C ASP A 10 -2.84 -6.95 4.41
N GLY A 11 -3.09 -8.03 5.12
CA GLY A 11 -2.67 -9.38 4.71
C GLY A 11 -1.24 -9.75 5.13
N THR A 12 -0.53 -8.83 5.77
CA THR A 12 0.85 -9.02 6.25
C THR A 12 0.95 -8.84 7.76
N LEU A 13 0.81 -7.62 8.29
CA LEU A 13 0.80 -7.35 9.73
C LEU A 13 -0.60 -7.47 10.34
N THR A 14 -1.62 -7.25 9.53
CA THR A 14 -3.02 -7.35 9.93
C THR A 14 -3.74 -8.33 9.03
N PRO A 15 -4.79 -9.03 9.49
CA PRO A 15 -5.75 -9.63 8.58
C PRO A 15 -6.32 -8.52 7.65
N PRO A 16 -6.74 -8.85 6.42
CA PRO A 16 -7.25 -7.84 5.49
C PRO A 16 -8.41 -7.03 6.08
N ARG A 17 -8.22 -5.73 6.26
CA ARG A 17 -9.19 -4.75 6.82
C ARG A 17 -9.53 -4.95 8.30
N GLU A 18 -8.76 -5.70 9.02
CA GLU A 18 -8.90 -5.88 10.45
C GLU A 18 -7.71 -5.24 11.18
N THR A 19 -7.87 -5.04 12.47
CA THR A 19 -6.80 -4.50 13.32
C THR A 19 -5.74 -5.56 13.59
N MET A 20 -4.54 -5.11 13.87
CA MET A 20 -3.42 -5.98 14.21
C MET A 20 -3.67 -6.77 15.49
N GLU A 21 -3.21 -8.02 15.51
CA GLU A 21 -3.25 -8.88 16.68
C GLU A 21 -2.00 -8.72 17.56
N GLU A 22 -2.13 -8.99 18.86
CA GLU A 22 -1.03 -8.89 19.83
C GLU A 22 0.10 -9.92 19.59
N SER A 23 -0.18 -11.01 18.88
CA SER A 23 0.75 -12.12 18.64
C SER A 23 2.07 -11.72 17.97
N LEU A 24 2.09 -10.61 17.22
CA LEU A 24 3.27 -10.07 16.54
C LEU A 24 4.14 -9.18 17.46
N ILE A 25 3.59 -8.63 18.54
CA ILE A 25 4.29 -7.66 19.40
C ILE A 25 5.63 -8.20 19.93
N PRO A 26 5.72 -9.43 20.50
CA PRO A 26 6.98 -9.89 21.09
C PRO A 26 8.14 -10.02 20.10
N VAL A 27 7.87 -10.38 18.84
CA VAL A 27 8.92 -10.51 17.83
C VAL A 27 9.30 -9.15 17.25
N LEU A 28 8.35 -8.23 17.08
CA LEU A 28 8.62 -6.86 16.62
C LEU A 28 9.37 -6.05 17.69
N GLU A 29 9.09 -6.27 18.96
CA GLU A 29 9.86 -5.65 20.06
C GLU A 29 11.33 -6.05 19.98
N LYS A 30 11.62 -7.36 19.89
CA LYS A 30 13.00 -7.85 19.72
C LYS A 30 13.66 -7.34 18.43
N LEU A 31 12.89 -7.23 17.34
CA LEU A 31 13.41 -6.66 16.08
C LEU A 31 13.78 -5.20 16.25
N SER A 32 12.99 -4.40 17.00
CA SER A 32 13.23 -2.99 17.22
C SER A 32 14.53 -2.69 17.98
N GLU A 33 15.13 -3.68 18.65
CA GLU A 33 16.44 -3.54 19.29
C GLU A 33 17.61 -3.46 18.29
N VAL A 34 17.43 -4.05 17.09
CA VAL A 34 18.51 -4.21 16.08
C VAL A 34 18.20 -3.55 14.74
N ALA A 35 16.97 -3.17 14.49
CA ALA A 35 16.51 -2.57 13.24
C ALA A 35 15.44 -1.51 13.46
N GLU A 36 15.30 -0.57 12.51
CA GLU A 36 14.11 0.25 12.37
C GLU A 36 12.99 -0.58 11.73
N ILE A 37 11.75 -0.22 11.98
CA ILE A 37 10.56 -0.88 11.41
C ILE A 37 9.82 0.13 10.55
N GLY A 38 9.45 -0.24 9.33
CA GLY A 38 8.65 0.61 8.44
C GLY A 38 7.38 -0.12 7.99
N ILE A 39 6.23 0.55 8.07
CA ILE A 39 4.98 0.03 7.50
C ILE A 39 4.66 0.79 6.22
N VAL A 40 4.76 0.10 5.08
CA VAL A 40 4.52 0.67 3.75
C VAL A 40 3.22 0.13 3.17
N THR A 41 2.23 1.00 3.01
CA THR A 41 0.90 0.62 2.52
C THR A 41 0.39 1.58 1.44
N GLY A 42 -0.44 1.09 0.51
CA GLY A 42 -1.18 1.94 -0.43
C GLY A 42 -2.27 2.79 0.24
N SER A 43 -2.64 2.48 1.46
CA SER A 43 -3.67 3.18 2.23
C SER A 43 -3.21 4.55 2.72
N ASN A 44 -4.16 5.40 3.13
CA ASN A 44 -3.86 6.70 3.72
C ASN A 44 -3.42 6.57 5.20
N TYR A 45 -2.95 7.68 5.77
CA TYR A 45 -2.42 7.73 7.12
C TYR A 45 -3.44 7.37 8.21
N ASP A 46 -4.69 7.83 8.08
CA ASP A 46 -5.72 7.59 9.11
C ASP A 46 -6.13 6.13 9.16
N TYR A 47 -6.29 5.49 7.99
CA TYR A 47 -6.55 4.06 7.91
C TYR A 47 -5.38 3.25 8.48
N LEU A 48 -4.14 3.61 8.14
CA LEU A 48 -2.94 2.96 8.68
C LEU A 48 -2.96 3.03 10.23
N LYS A 49 -3.16 4.20 10.82
CA LYS A 49 -3.22 4.34 12.28
C LYS A 49 -4.31 3.49 12.92
N GLN A 50 -5.47 3.42 12.30
CA GLN A 50 -6.58 2.61 12.80
C GLN A 50 -6.21 1.13 12.88
N GLN A 51 -5.49 0.62 11.89
CA GLN A 51 -5.17 -0.81 11.81
C GLN A 51 -4.05 -1.23 12.78
N ILE A 52 -3.05 -0.36 13.00
CA ILE A 52 -1.84 -0.68 13.76
C ILE A 52 -1.81 -0.03 15.15
N GLY A 53 -2.95 0.34 15.73
CA GLY A 53 -3.04 1.03 17.01
C GLY A 53 -2.15 0.41 18.10
N LEU A 54 -2.10 -0.92 18.19
CA LEU A 54 -1.24 -1.65 19.14
C LEU A 54 0.24 -1.27 19.04
N LEU A 55 0.78 -1.05 17.82
CA LEU A 55 2.18 -0.63 17.63
C LEU A 55 2.39 0.84 18.01
N LEU A 56 1.38 1.68 17.75
CA LEU A 56 1.44 3.10 18.10
C LEU A 56 1.38 3.32 19.61
N ASP A 57 0.70 2.45 20.34
CA ASP A 57 0.60 2.50 21.80
C ASP A 57 1.78 1.83 22.49
N HIS A 58 2.56 1.01 21.77
CA HIS A 58 3.71 0.28 22.34
C HIS A 58 4.94 1.19 22.51
N SER A 59 5.33 1.49 23.74
CA SER A 59 6.32 2.49 24.10
C SER A 59 7.72 2.28 23.51
N ILE A 60 8.11 1.06 23.21
CA ILE A 60 9.42 0.70 22.63
C ILE A 60 9.35 0.73 21.12
N ILE A 61 8.43 -0.04 20.52
CA ILE A 61 8.31 -0.21 19.06
C ILE A 61 8.04 1.13 18.38
N ARG A 62 7.13 1.96 18.92
CA ARG A 62 6.75 3.25 18.30
C ARG A 62 7.92 4.19 18.02
N LYS A 63 9.01 4.13 18.82
CA LYS A 63 10.21 4.94 18.66
C LYS A 63 11.13 4.48 17.53
N LYS A 64 10.83 3.34 16.93
CA LYS A 64 11.53 2.71 15.82
C LYS A 64 10.64 2.50 14.61
N LEU A 65 9.40 2.96 14.70
CA LEU A 65 8.34 2.69 13.74
C LEU A 65 8.15 3.87 12.78
N HIS A 66 8.54 3.69 11.53
CA HIS A 66 8.26 4.61 10.44
C HIS A 66 6.92 4.28 9.79
N LEU A 67 6.09 5.29 9.54
CA LEU A 67 4.82 5.10 8.84
C LEU A 67 4.94 5.67 7.43
N LEU A 68 4.66 4.81 6.45
CA LEU A 68 4.90 5.05 5.03
C LEU A 68 3.61 4.83 4.21
N PRO A 69 2.53 5.63 4.48
CA PRO A 69 1.28 5.53 3.73
C PRO A 69 1.45 5.98 2.28
N CYS A 70 0.44 5.68 1.46
CA CYS A 70 0.42 6.00 0.04
C CYS A 70 1.68 5.50 -0.70
N ASN A 71 2.05 4.23 -0.51
CA ASN A 71 3.25 3.60 -1.07
C ASN A 71 4.58 4.23 -0.59
N GLY A 72 4.61 4.86 0.57
CA GLY A 72 5.80 5.54 1.08
C GLY A 72 6.02 6.94 0.49
N THR A 73 5.10 7.48 -0.29
CA THR A 73 5.14 8.85 -0.80
C THR A 73 4.89 9.90 0.28
N LYS A 74 4.44 9.45 1.45
CA LYS A 74 4.44 10.20 2.71
C LYS A 74 5.27 9.44 3.72
N HIS A 75 6.12 10.15 4.44
CA HIS A 75 6.96 9.57 5.49
C HIS A 75 6.70 10.28 6.80
N TYR A 76 6.17 9.53 7.75
CA TYR A 76 6.02 9.96 9.13
C TYR A 76 7.15 9.34 9.96
N TYR A 77 7.94 10.20 10.57
CA TYR A 77 9.08 9.82 11.37
C TYR A 77 8.65 9.43 12.81
N PRO A 78 9.29 8.40 13.41
CA PRO A 78 8.97 7.97 14.76
C PRO A 78 9.21 9.09 15.80
N PRO A 79 8.42 9.11 16.89
CA PRO A 79 8.61 10.07 17.97
C PRO A 79 9.87 9.78 18.77
N SER A 80 10.49 10.84 19.33
CA SER A 80 11.68 10.70 20.17
C SER A 80 11.36 10.21 21.59
N ASN A 81 10.11 10.39 22.02
CA ASN A 81 9.62 10.00 23.35
C ASN A 81 8.15 9.55 23.29
N ASN A 82 7.61 9.07 24.42
CA ASN A 82 6.27 8.49 24.48
C ASN A 82 5.13 9.53 24.44
N TYR A 83 5.42 10.82 24.55
CA TYR A 83 4.44 11.90 24.58
C TYR A 83 4.27 12.59 23.22
N GLU A 84 5.19 12.34 22.29
CA GLU A 84 5.15 12.91 20.95
C GLU A 84 4.42 11.97 19.97
N GLU A 85 3.78 12.56 18.99
CA GLU A 85 3.19 11.85 17.86
C GLU A 85 4.21 11.68 16.71
N HIS A 86 3.93 10.74 15.80
CA HIS A 86 4.67 10.65 14.54
C HIS A 86 4.55 11.96 13.77
N LYS A 87 5.66 12.48 13.26
CA LYS A 87 5.72 13.76 12.53
C LYS A 87 5.89 13.51 11.04
N LEU A 88 5.06 14.14 10.22
CA LEU A 88 5.24 14.15 8.77
C LEU A 88 6.59 14.82 8.44
N LEU A 89 7.52 14.04 7.91
CA LEU A 89 8.86 14.51 7.50
C LEU A 89 8.89 14.94 6.04
N SER A 90 8.24 14.18 5.18
CA SER A 90 8.19 14.44 3.74
C SER A 90 6.90 13.91 3.13
N GLU A 91 6.43 14.61 2.10
CA GLU A 91 5.37 14.14 1.23
C GLU A 91 5.59 14.67 -0.19
N VAL A 92 5.06 13.94 -1.16
CA VAL A 92 4.98 14.38 -2.55
C VAL A 92 3.54 14.42 -3.01
N ASN A 93 3.24 15.32 -3.95
CA ASN A 93 1.89 15.58 -4.42
C ASN A 93 1.79 15.33 -5.94
N MET A 94 0.80 14.56 -6.34
CA MET A 94 0.55 14.18 -7.72
C MET A 94 0.21 15.38 -8.61
N ILE A 95 -0.45 16.41 -8.07
CA ILE A 95 -0.75 17.64 -8.82
C ILE A 95 0.53 18.39 -9.16
N ASP A 96 1.49 18.44 -8.24
CA ASP A 96 2.77 19.10 -8.47
C ASP A 96 3.62 18.34 -9.49
N GLN A 97 3.58 17.00 -9.41
CA GLN A 97 4.32 16.13 -10.33
C GLN A 97 3.77 16.15 -11.78
N LEU A 98 2.46 16.10 -11.95
CA LEU A 98 1.81 16.05 -13.26
C LEU A 98 1.52 17.44 -13.85
N GLY A 99 1.40 18.44 -12.99
CA GLY A 99 0.81 19.74 -13.30
C GLY A 99 -0.73 19.71 -13.29
N ARG A 100 -1.34 20.84 -12.90
CA ARG A 100 -2.81 20.98 -12.74
C ARG A 100 -3.62 20.54 -13.95
N HIS A 101 -3.14 20.87 -15.16
CA HIS A 101 -3.86 20.55 -16.39
C HIS A 101 -3.96 19.03 -16.63
N LYS A 102 -2.84 18.29 -16.55
CA LYS A 102 -2.83 16.83 -16.73
C LYS A 102 -3.59 16.13 -15.61
N PHE A 103 -3.46 16.60 -14.38
CA PHE A 103 -4.23 16.07 -13.26
C PHE A 103 -5.74 16.24 -13.48
N GLN A 104 -6.17 17.42 -13.94
CA GLN A 104 -7.58 17.68 -14.26
C GLN A 104 -8.09 16.77 -15.39
N GLN A 105 -7.30 16.58 -16.45
CA GLN A 105 -7.64 15.64 -17.52
C GLN A 105 -7.80 14.21 -17.01
N LEU A 106 -6.91 13.77 -16.11
CA LEU A 106 -7.02 12.44 -15.47
C LEU A 106 -8.31 12.33 -14.66
N MET A 107 -8.63 13.33 -13.85
CA MET A 107 -9.87 13.32 -13.06
C MET A 107 -11.12 13.26 -13.95
N LEU A 108 -11.15 14.03 -15.04
CA LEU A 108 -12.25 13.98 -16.02
C LEU A 108 -12.36 12.61 -16.68
N LEU A 109 -11.23 11.99 -17.03
CA LEU A 109 -11.21 10.62 -17.56
C LEU A 109 -11.85 9.64 -16.57
N LEU A 110 -11.46 9.69 -15.29
CA LEU A 110 -12.00 8.78 -14.27
C LEU A 110 -13.51 9.00 -14.04
N ILE A 111 -13.95 10.26 -13.99
CA ILE A 111 -15.39 10.61 -13.87
C ILE A 111 -16.17 10.06 -15.08
N GLN A 112 -15.63 10.18 -16.28
CA GLN A 112 -16.25 9.64 -17.49
C GLN A 112 -16.31 8.10 -17.46
N GLN A 113 -15.24 7.44 -17.03
CA GLN A 113 -15.23 5.98 -16.85
C GLN A 113 -16.23 5.53 -15.78
N GLN A 114 -16.35 6.29 -14.69
CA GLN A 114 -17.36 6.03 -13.66
C GLN A 114 -18.80 6.19 -14.20
N ALA A 115 -19.06 7.23 -14.97
CA ALA A 115 -20.39 7.45 -15.58
C ALA A 115 -20.75 6.34 -16.58
N ASN A 116 -19.75 5.77 -17.26
CA ASN A 116 -19.93 4.67 -18.21
C ASN A 116 -19.96 3.29 -17.54
N PHE A 117 -19.62 3.21 -16.25
CA PHE A 117 -19.68 1.98 -15.47
C PHE A 117 -21.11 1.75 -14.99
N SER A 118 -21.95 1.22 -15.89
CA SER A 118 -23.34 0.89 -15.60
C SER A 118 -23.55 -0.61 -15.57
N ASN A 119 -23.99 -1.10 -14.43
CA ASN A 119 -24.53 -2.43 -14.29
C ASN A 119 -25.54 -2.38 -13.13
N GLU A 120 -26.79 -2.70 -13.40
CA GLU A 120 -27.90 -2.66 -12.44
C GLU A 120 -27.65 -3.56 -11.20
N ARG A 121 -26.69 -4.48 -11.29
CA ARG A 121 -26.33 -5.40 -10.20
C ARG A 121 -25.38 -4.78 -9.17
N PHE A 122 -24.77 -3.63 -9.45
CA PHE A 122 -23.80 -3.01 -8.52
C PHE A 122 -24.44 -1.82 -7.78
N PRO A 123 -24.16 -1.69 -6.48
CA PRO A 123 -24.88 -0.75 -5.62
C PRO A 123 -24.54 0.73 -5.89
N LEU A 124 -23.39 1.03 -6.53
CA LEU A 124 -22.90 2.38 -6.79
C LEU A 124 -23.02 3.31 -5.57
N THR A 125 -22.45 2.90 -4.44
CA THR A 125 -22.67 3.50 -3.12
C THR A 125 -21.94 4.83 -2.86
N GLY A 126 -21.25 5.39 -3.88
CA GLY A 126 -20.51 6.64 -3.76
C GLY A 126 -19.09 6.47 -3.22
N HIS A 127 -18.38 7.60 -3.07
CA HIS A 127 -16.96 7.66 -2.80
C HIS A 127 -16.16 6.80 -3.80
N PHE A 128 -16.38 7.08 -5.08
CA PHE A 128 -15.78 6.31 -6.17
C PHE A 128 -14.31 6.63 -6.40
N ILE A 129 -13.94 7.91 -6.27
CA ILE A 129 -12.59 8.43 -6.52
C ILE A 129 -12.07 9.04 -5.23
N ASP A 130 -11.01 8.45 -4.69
CA ASP A 130 -10.35 8.87 -3.46
C ASP A 130 -8.95 9.41 -3.78
N TYR A 131 -8.80 10.75 -3.74
CA TYR A 131 -7.53 11.43 -3.95
C TYR A 131 -6.77 11.56 -2.63
N ARG A 132 -5.60 10.92 -2.54
CA ARG A 132 -4.76 10.83 -1.33
C ARG A 132 -3.53 11.74 -1.34
N GLY A 133 -3.50 12.71 -2.28
CA GLY A 133 -2.35 13.59 -2.51
C GLY A 133 -1.36 13.02 -3.53
N SER A 134 -0.82 11.85 -3.32
CA SER A 134 0.15 11.19 -4.19
C SER A 134 -0.42 10.07 -5.05
N THR A 135 -1.59 9.56 -4.67
CA THR A 135 -2.28 8.47 -5.36
C THR A 135 -3.77 8.79 -5.51
N ILE A 136 -4.39 8.20 -6.52
CA ILE A 136 -5.85 8.15 -6.66
C ILE A 136 -6.25 6.68 -6.56
N ASN A 137 -7.21 6.38 -5.70
CA ASN A 137 -7.89 5.09 -5.71
C ASN A 137 -9.28 5.25 -6.35
N TRP A 138 -9.54 4.53 -7.43
CA TRP A 138 -10.84 4.48 -8.10
C TRP A 138 -11.51 3.14 -7.82
N CYS A 139 -12.67 3.17 -7.16
CA CYS A 139 -13.49 2.00 -6.84
C CYS A 139 -14.84 2.11 -7.56
N PRO A 140 -15.04 1.43 -8.69
CA PRO A 140 -16.25 1.61 -9.53
C PRO A 140 -17.58 1.34 -8.82
N ILE A 141 -17.62 0.39 -7.86
CA ILE A 141 -18.82 0.08 -7.08
C ILE A 141 -19.03 1.02 -5.88
N GLY A 142 -18.01 1.85 -5.57
CA GLY A 142 -17.97 2.73 -4.41
C GLY A 142 -17.29 2.10 -3.20
N ARG A 143 -16.50 2.93 -2.49
CA ARG A 143 -15.79 2.49 -1.27
C ARG A 143 -16.73 2.19 -0.10
N ASN A 144 -17.95 2.74 -0.15
CA ASN A 144 -19.00 2.53 0.87
C ASN A 144 -19.80 1.24 0.64
N ALA A 145 -19.50 0.44 -0.40
CA ALA A 145 -20.18 -0.83 -0.66
C ALA A 145 -20.04 -1.79 0.54
N GLN A 146 -21.13 -2.45 0.89
CA GLN A 146 -21.17 -3.41 1.99
C GLN A 146 -20.37 -4.67 1.65
N PRO A 147 -19.97 -5.49 2.64
CA PRO A 147 -19.17 -6.70 2.42
C PRO A 147 -19.78 -7.65 1.38
N GLU A 148 -21.09 -7.84 1.42
CA GLU A 148 -21.84 -8.72 0.50
C GLU A 148 -21.77 -8.22 -0.95
N ASP A 149 -21.94 -6.90 -1.15
CA ASP A 149 -21.84 -6.27 -2.46
C ASP A 149 -20.41 -6.35 -3.03
N ARG A 150 -19.42 -6.22 -2.17
CA ARG A 150 -18.01 -6.36 -2.54
C ARG A 150 -17.69 -7.79 -2.94
N GLN A 151 -18.15 -8.77 -2.18
CA GLN A 151 -17.95 -10.18 -2.51
C GLN A 151 -18.64 -10.52 -3.84
N PHE A 152 -19.88 -10.06 -4.03
CA PHE A 152 -20.58 -10.23 -5.30
C PHE A 152 -19.80 -9.63 -6.48
N PHE A 153 -19.23 -8.41 -6.31
CA PHE A 153 -18.42 -7.79 -7.36
C PHE A 153 -17.15 -8.61 -7.67
N VAL A 154 -16.47 -9.11 -6.65
CA VAL A 154 -15.27 -9.95 -6.80
C VAL A 154 -15.57 -11.23 -7.56
N ASP A 155 -16.67 -11.91 -7.24
CA ASP A 155 -17.07 -13.15 -7.90
C ASP A 155 -17.49 -12.88 -9.35
N TYR A 156 -18.21 -11.78 -9.59
CA TYR A 156 -18.58 -11.32 -10.92
C TYR A 156 -17.35 -10.95 -11.76
N ASP A 157 -16.39 -10.20 -11.20
CA ASP A 157 -15.14 -9.85 -11.87
C ASP A 157 -14.37 -11.09 -12.33
N LYS A 158 -14.23 -12.09 -11.45
CA LYS A 158 -13.55 -13.37 -11.73
C LYS A 158 -14.30 -14.28 -12.69
N SER A 159 -15.56 -14.04 -12.95
CA SER A 159 -16.36 -14.86 -13.90
C SER A 159 -15.99 -14.63 -15.36
N PHE A 160 -15.16 -13.63 -15.65
CA PHE A 160 -14.68 -13.30 -17.00
C PHE A 160 -13.19 -13.66 -17.16
N SER A 161 -12.78 -13.89 -18.44
CA SER A 161 -11.38 -14.05 -18.82
C SER A 161 -11.11 -13.29 -20.13
N PRO A 162 -10.33 -12.18 -20.10
CA PRO A 162 -9.77 -11.51 -18.92
C PRO A 162 -10.86 -11.00 -17.95
N THR A 163 -10.51 -10.77 -16.68
CA THR A 163 -11.48 -10.29 -15.70
C THR A 163 -12.05 -8.92 -16.08
N LEU A 164 -13.21 -8.58 -15.54
CA LEU A 164 -13.84 -7.27 -15.80
C LEU A 164 -12.88 -6.12 -15.48
N ARG A 165 -12.18 -6.20 -14.34
CA ARG A 165 -11.21 -5.17 -13.95
C ARG A 165 -9.99 -5.13 -14.85
N GLU A 166 -9.49 -6.25 -15.33
CA GLU A 166 -8.41 -6.26 -16.33
C GLU A 166 -8.84 -5.58 -17.63
N GLY A 167 -10.08 -5.81 -18.08
CA GLY A 167 -10.66 -5.10 -19.22
C GLY A 167 -10.76 -3.59 -19.00
N LEU A 168 -11.21 -3.16 -17.81
CA LEU A 168 -11.26 -1.75 -17.43
C LEU A 168 -9.86 -1.15 -17.31
N LEU A 169 -8.89 -1.85 -16.73
CA LEU A 169 -7.50 -1.45 -16.61
C LEU A 169 -6.86 -1.15 -17.97
N ASN A 170 -7.03 -2.08 -18.92
CA ASN A 170 -6.52 -1.92 -20.27
C ASN A 170 -7.15 -0.72 -20.98
N ARG A 171 -8.44 -0.49 -20.78
CA ARG A 171 -9.15 0.67 -21.30
C ARG A 171 -8.65 1.98 -20.70
N LEU A 172 -8.46 2.05 -19.38
CA LEU A 172 -7.89 3.22 -18.71
C LEU A 172 -6.49 3.57 -19.22
N ARG A 173 -5.62 2.56 -19.33
CA ARG A 173 -4.26 2.73 -19.87
C ARG A 173 -4.27 3.24 -21.30
N HIS A 174 -5.15 2.70 -22.12
CA HIS A 174 -5.31 3.15 -23.50
C HIS A 174 -5.76 4.61 -23.57
N TYR A 175 -6.78 5.02 -22.83
CA TYR A 175 -7.25 6.41 -22.81
C TYR A 175 -6.21 7.37 -22.21
N ALA A 176 -5.49 6.99 -21.16
CA ALA A 176 -4.41 7.80 -20.61
C ALA A 176 -3.31 8.05 -21.66
N SER A 177 -2.95 7.04 -22.44
CA SER A 177 -2.01 7.17 -23.56
C SER A 177 -2.54 8.11 -24.65
N LEU A 178 -3.79 7.99 -25.06
CA LEU A 178 -4.40 8.85 -26.07
C LEU A 178 -4.46 10.33 -25.64
N THR A 179 -4.67 10.57 -24.36
CA THR A 179 -4.74 11.93 -23.80
C THR A 179 -3.36 12.49 -23.43
N ARG A 180 -2.29 11.77 -23.73
CA ARG A 180 -0.89 12.15 -23.41
C ARG A 180 -0.68 12.46 -21.93
N ILE A 181 -1.38 11.75 -21.06
CA ILE A 181 -1.09 11.74 -19.63
C ILE A 181 0.03 10.71 -19.41
N ASP A 182 1.25 11.14 -19.73
CA ASP A 182 2.43 10.29 -19.65
C ASP A 182 2.90 10.14 -18.20
N ASN A 183 3.73 9.13 -17.94
CA ASN A 183 4.35 8.87 -16.65
C ASN A 183 3.36 8.50 -15.53
N LEU A 184 2.28 7.82 -15.89
CA LEU A 184 1.35 7.22 -14.94
C LEU A 184 1.51 5.71 -14.85
N THR A 185 1.41 5.20 -13.64
CA THR A 185 1.15 3.79 -13.35
C THR A 185 -0.32 3.64 -12.97
N ILE A 186 -1.02 2.71 -13.62
CA ILE A 186 -2.39 2.33 -13.32
C ILE A 186 -2.38 0.83 -13.05
N LYS A 187 -2.79 0.43 -11.83
CA LYS A 187 -2.79 -0.97 -11.38
C LYS A 187 -4.14 -1.35 -10.78
N LEU A 188 -4.37 -2.64 -10.64
CA LEU A 188 -5.44 -3.15 -9.78
C LEU A 188 -5.09 -2.80 -8.32
N GLY A 189 -6.06 -2.24 -7.59
CA GLY A 189 -5.94 -1.85 -6.20
C GLY A 189 -6.89 -2.68 -5.33
N GLY A 190 -6.37 -3.47 -4.41
CA GLY A 190 -7.18 -4.38 -3.61
C GLY A 190 -8.06 -5.28 -4.46
N ASP A 191 -9.25 -5.63 -3.97
CA ASP A 191 -10.15 -6.57 -4.65
C ASP A 191 -11.21 -5.89 -5.53
N THR A 192 -11.43 -4.58 -5.38
CA THR A 192 -12.54 -3.86 -6.03
C THR A 192 -12.15 -2.56 -6.71
N SER A 193 -10.89 -2.13 -6.63
CA SER A 193 -10.48 -0.80 -7.05
C SER A 193 -9.26 -0.81 -7.98
N PHE A 194 -8.85 0.39 -8.38
CA PHE A 194 -7.64 0.68 -9.15
C PHE A 194 -6.83 1.72 -8.39
N ASP A 195 -5.51 1.58 -8.40
CA ASP A 195 -4.58 2.56 -7.88
C ASP A 195 -3.85 3.25 -9.04
N ILE A 196 -3.84 4.57 -9.01
CA ILE A 196 -3.32 5.43 -10.07
C ILE A 196 -2.34 6.42 -9.44
N PHE A 197 -1.10 6.43 -9.90
CA PHE A 197 -0.04 7.26 -9.35
C PHE A 197 1.04 7.54 -10.40
N PRO A 198 1.88 8.55 -10.23
CA PRO A 198 3.03 8.80 -11.10
C PRO A 198 3.98 7.60 -11.15
N GLN A 199 4.58 7.35 -12.29
CA GLN A 199 5.55 6.26 -12.46
C GLN A 199 6.67 6.37 -11.42
N GLY A 200 7.01 5.23 -10.78
CA GLY A 200 8.02 5.16 -9.72
C GLY A 200 7.49 5.53 -8.33
N TRP A 201 6.16 5.80 -8.18
CA TRP A 201 5.53 6.04 -6.88
C TRP A 201 4.81 4.78 -6.34
N ASP A 202 5.29 3.60 -6.75
CA ASP A 202 4.95 2.33 -6.13
C ASP A 202 5.69 2.16 -4.78
N LYS A 203 5.56 1.01 -4.14
CA LYS A 203 6.17 0.77 -2.82
C LYS A 203 7.69 0.90 -2.78
N THR A 204 8.40 0.84 -3.93
CA THR A 204 9.85 1.07 -3.97
C THR A 204 10.22 2.51 -3.62
N PHE A 205 9.28 3.46 -3.74
CA PHE A 205 9.48 4.85 -3.37
C PHE A 205 9.93 5.00 -1.90
N CYS A 206 9.47 4.14 -1.00
CA CYS A 206 9.83 4.20 0.41
C CYS A 206 11.35 4.06 0.66
N LEU A 207 12.08 3.38 -0.22
CA LEU A 207 13.52 3.10 -0.04
C LEU A 207 14.37 4.37 -0.03
N GLN A 208 13.95 5.43 -0.73
CA GLN A 208 14.69 6.71 -0.77
C GLN A 208 14.74 7.40 0.59
N HIS A 209 13.86 7.06 1.52
CA HIS A 209 13.90 7.60 2.87
C HIS A 209 15.00 6.97 3.73
N PHE A 210 15.59 5.86 3.27
CA PHE A 210 16.56 5.05 4.01
C PHE A 210 17.81 4.71 3.18
N PRO A 211 18.51 5.70 2.57
CA PRO A 211 19.59 5.44 1.62
C PRO A 211 20.78 4.68 2.25
N ASP A 212 21.00 4.86 3.55
CA ASP A 212 22.12 4.26 4.27
C ASP A 212 21.76 2.98 5.02
N TYR A 213 20.58 2.41 4.75
CA TYR A 213 20.08 1.24 5.44
C TYR A 213 20.17 -0.02 4.56
N THR A 214 20.37 -1.15 5.21
CA THR A 214 20.08 -2.44 4.61
C THR A 214 18.58 -2.70 4.70
N HIS A 215 17.91 -2.82 3.55
CA HIS A 215 16.46 -2.98 3.46
C HIS A 215 16.08 -4.44 3.48
N TRP A 216 15.02 -4.76 4.24
CA TRP A 216 14.32 -6.03 4.26
C TRP A 216 12.84 -5.77 3.98
N PHE A 217 12.14 -6.74 3.42
CA PHE A 217 10.72 -6.57 3.09
C PHE A 217 9.92 -7.86 3.33
N VAL A 218 8.70 -7.71 3.86
CA VAL A 218 7.69 -8.76 3.98
C VAL A 218 6.37 -8.22 3.44
N GLY A 219 5.72 -8.96 2.53
CA GLY A 219 4.43 -8.58 1.94
C GLY A 219 3.64 -9.81 1.45
N ASP A 220 2.32 -9.66 1.29
CA ASP A 220 1.41 -10.74 0.86
C ASP A 220 1.21 -10.76 -0.67
N ARG A 221 1.22 -9.60 -1.32
CA ARG A 221 0.91 -9.44 -2.75
C ARG A 221 2.13 -9.27 -3.63
N CYS A 222 3.09 -10.21 -3.50
CA CYS A 222 4.35 -10.21 -4.25
C CYS A 222 4.26 -10.83 -5.65
N GLY A 223 3.14 -11.46 -6.00
CA GLY A 223 2.89 -12.09 -7.30
C GLY A 223 2.55 -11.10 -8.43
N PRO A 224 2.28 -11.62 -9.65
CA PRO A 224 1.85 -10.80 -10.78
C PRO A 224 0.64 -9.91 -10.45
N ASN A 225 0.70 -8.64 -10.82
CA ASN A 225 -0.29 -7.60 -10.52
C ASN A 225 -0.45 -7.24 -9.02
N GLY A 226 0.35 -7.79 -8.13
CA GLY A 226 0.38 -7.39 -6.72
C GLY A 226 1.02 -6.01 -6.53
N ASN A 227 0.61 -5.31 -5.48
CA ASN A 227 1.15 -3.99 -5.15
C ASN A 227 2.51 -4.05 -4.42
N ASP A 228 2.92 -5.23 -3.96
CA ASP A 228 4.21 -5.51 -3.31
C ASP A 228 5.30 -5.95 -4.29
N LYS A 229 4.88 -6.32 -5.50
CA LYS A 229 5.74 -7.00 -6.48
C LYS A 229 7.05 -6.26 -6.75
N GLU A 230 6.99 -4.95 -7.00
CA GLU A 230 8.17 -4.17 -7.39
C GLU A 230 9.21 -4.15 -6.25
N LEU A 231 8.75 -3.92 -5.02
CA LEU A 231 9.63 -3.90 -3.85
C LEU A 231 10.20 -5.30 -3.54
N TYR A 232 9.35 -6.32 -3.66
CA TYR A 232 9.77 -7.71 -3.51
C TYR A 232 10.82 -8.10 -4.56
N ASP A 233 10.56 -7.88 -5.84
CA ASP A 233 11.47 -8.24 -6.93
C ASP A 233 12.82 -7.52 -6.82
N LEU A 234 12.83 -6.29 -6.31
CA LEU A 234 14.05 -5.50 -6.10
C LEU A 234 14.93 -6.07 -4.98
N LEU A 235 14.34 -6.62 -3.92
CA LEU A 235 15.06 -7.10 -2.73
C LEU A 235 15.26 -8.62 -2.70
N LYS A 236 14.45 -9.40 -3.41
CA LYS A 236 14.55 -10.87 -3.49
C LYS A 236 15.92 -11.39 -3.95
N PRO A 237 16.58 -10.80 -4.97
CA PRO A 237 17.91 -11.27 -5.39
C PRO A 237 18.99 -11.12 -4.32
N LYS A 238 18.70 -10.33 -3.27
CA LYS A 238 19.56 -10.12 -2.11
C LYS A 238 19.17 -11.00 -0.92
N GLU A 239 18.20 -11.91 -1.09
CA GLU A 239 17.60 -12.74 -0.04
C GLU A 239 16.98 -11.92 1.11
N ARG A 240 16.42 -10.74 0.80
CA ARG A 240 15.90 -9.77 1.76
C ARG A 240 14.42 -9.41 1.53
N ALA A 241 13.73 -10.19 0.72
CA ALA A 241 12.28 -10.06 0.53
C ALA A 241 11.58 -11.40 0.66
N PHE A 242 10.49 -11.40 1.39
CA PHE A 242 9.71 -12.58 1.74
C PHE A 242 8.24 -12.34 1.41
N THR A 243 7.58 -13.37 0.90
CA THR A 243 6.13 -13.38 0.78
C THR A 243 5.52 -14.04 2.01
N THR A 244 4.32 -13.63 2.38
CA THR A 244 3.56 -14.17 3.51
C THR A 244 2.12 -14.48 3.12
N GLU A 245 1.51 -15.43 3.80
CA GLU A 245 0.08 -15.75 3.69
C GLU A 245 -0.75 -15.04 4.79
N GLY A 246 -0.09 -14.29 5.70
CA GLY A 246 -0.77 -13.56 6.77
C GLY A 246 0.09 -13.32 8.01
N PRO A 247 -0.51 -12.73 9.07
CA PRO A 247 0.21 -12.32 10.28
C PRO A 247 0.99 -13.45 10.98
N ASP A 248 0.46 -14.67 11.02
CA ASP A 248 1.15 -15.79 11.65
C ASP A 248 2.46 -16.15 10.96
N GLU A 249 2.46 -16.23 9.64
CA GLU A 249 3.68 -16.47 8.89
C GLU A 249 4.62 -15.27 8.94
N THR A 250 4.09 -14.04 8.92
CA THR A 250 4.86 -12.81 9.12
C THR A 250 5.64 -12.85 10.45
N ARG A 251 5.04 -13.37 11.51
CA ARG A 251 5.71 -13.56 12.81
C ARG A 251 6.91 -14.48 12.71
N ILE A 252 6.79 -15.59 11.96
CA ILE A 252 7.88 -16.54 11.73
C ILE A 252 8.99 -15.90 10.90
N LEU A 253 8.63 -15.26 9.78
CA LEU A 253 9.55 -14.56 8.88
C LEU A 253 10.31 -13.44 9.61
N THR A 254 9.62 -12.68 10.47
CA THR A 254 10.26 -11.65 11.31
C THR A 254 11.33 -12.26 12.22
N GLY A 255 11.07 -13.44 12.80
CA GLY A 255 12.06 -14.17 13.60
C GLY A 255 13.29 -14.60 12.77
N LEU A 256 13.09 -15.05 11.54
CA LEU A 256 14.20 -15.40 10.63
C LEU A 256 15.02 -14.17 10.24
N ILE A 257 14.37 -13.04 9.92
CA ILE A 257 15.04 -11.77 9.60
C ILE A 257 15.85 -11.28 10.82
N LEU A 258 15.28 -11.34 12.02
CA LEU A 258 15.97 -10.97 13.26
C LEU A 258 17.26 -11.77 13.47
N ASN A 259 17.21 -13.10 13.24
CA ASN A 259 18.39 -13.94 13.36
C ASN A 259 19.43 -13.59 12.28
N ALA A 260 19.02 -13.44 11.03
CA ALA A 260 19.91 -13.05 9.94
C ALA A 260 20.60 -11.69 10.18
N ILE A 261 19.90 -10.71 10.77
CA ILE A 261 20.48 -9.40 11.11
C ILE A 261 21.54 -9.53 12.24
N LYS A 262 21.32 -10.42 13.19
CA LYS A 262 22.27 -10.65 14.31
C LYS A 262 23.54 -11.41 13.91
N GLU A 263 23.52 -12.13 12.80
CA GLU A 263 24.65 -12.88 12.27
C GLU A 263 25.58 -12.03 11.37
N ILE A 264 25.13 -10.84 10.94
CA ILE A 264 25.90 -9.88 10.12
C ILE A 264 26.66 -8.89 11.00
#